data_eb5de737ce0239e0fce96facefd144e8
#
_entry.id   eb5de737ce0239e0fce96facefd144e8
#
_cell.length_a   1.000
_cell.length_b   1.000
_cell.length_c   1.000
_cell.angle_alpha   90.00
_cell.angle_beta   90.00
_cell.angle_gamma   90.00
#
_symmetry.space_group_name_H-M   'P 1'
#
loop_
_entity.id
_entity.type
_entity.pdbx_description
1 polymer ?
#
loop_
_entity_poly.entity_id
_entity_poly.type
_entity_poly.pdbx_seq_one_letter_code
_entity_poly.pdbx_strand_id
1 'polypeptide(L)'
;MAGSAQERLIETYRKKAKHYDITSRLYPAPGYPQRAQRLRAVQALGLRPGDTVVDIACGTGLNFPLLEKVVGPGGRIVGVDLTDAMLARAQDRAKANGWSNVSLVQADAGGFDFPAGVKAILSTYALTQVPECAEVIAQGAKALSQGGRWVVLDLKVPGNTPGWLAQLGTATVRPFASIDEWLMRRPWEAIRAAMHEELADPSWTELFFGTAFLAAGSRGPGTFDAPRRGA
;
A
#
# COMPACT_ATOMS: atom_id res chain seq x y z
N MET A 1 -24.05 -21.23 2.71
CA MET A 1 -22.94 -20.88 3.60
C MET A 1 -22.36 -19.56 3.09
N ALA A 2 -22.40 -18.49 3.87
CA ALA A 2 -21.80 -17.22 3.48
C ALA A 2 -20.28 -17.39 3.55
N GLY A 3 -19.56 -17.19 2.44
CA GLY A 3 -18.12 -17.23 2.40
C GLY A 3 -17.48 -16.26 3.39
N SER A 4 -16.22 -16.49 3.75
CA SER A 4 -15.46 -15.60 4.64
C SER A 4 -15.41 -14.16 4.09
N ALA A 5 -15.12 -13.18 4.94
CA ALA A 5 -14.97 -11.77 4.50
C ALA A 5 -13.91 -11.66 3.39
N GLN A 6 -12.85 -12.43 3.50
CA GLN A 6 -11.76 -12.51 2.52
C GLN A 6 -12.23 -13.08 1.17
N GLU A 7 -13.03 -14.15 1.16
CA GLU A 7 -13.59 -14.73 -0.07
C GLU A 7 -14.49 -13.73 -0.80
N ARG A 8 -15.33 -12.98 -0.07
CA ARG A 8 -16.17 -11.93 -0.64
C ARG A 8 -15.34 -10.78 -1.23
N LEU A 9 -14.23 -10.42 -0.59
CA LEU A 9 -13.30 -9.41 -1.08
C LEU A 9 -12.66 -9.86 -2.40
N ILE A 10 -12.11 -11.08 -2.44
CA ILE A 10 -11.51 -11.68 -3.63
C ILE A 10 -12.52 -11.68 -4.80
N GLU A 11 -13.75 -12.17 -4.57
CA GLU A 11 -14.78 -12.23 -5.59
C GLU A 11 -15.16 -10.84 -6.12
N THR A 12 -15.23 -9.85 -5.23
CA THR A 12 -15.50 -8.46 -5.59
C THR A 12 -14.41 -7.92 -6.51
N TYR A 13 -13.14 -8.13 -6.19
CA TYR A 13 -12.03 -7.64 -7.00
C TYR A 13 -11.85 -8.43 -8.31
N ARG A 14 -12.15 -9.74 -8.32
CA ARG A 14 -12.19 -10.54 -9.56
C ARG A 14 -13.17 -9.95 -10.59
N LYS A 15 -14.39 -9.59 -10.15
CA LYS A 15 -15.39 -8.97 -11.01
C LYS A 15 -14.96 -7.61 -11.55
N LYS A 16 -14.21 -6.85 -10.75
CA LYS A 16 -13.79 -5.48 -11.08
C LYS A 16 -12.48 -5.39 -11.85
N ALA A 17 -11.63 -6.42 -11.82
CA ALA A 17 -10.29 -6.39 -12.39
C ALA A 17 -10.26 -5.89 -13.85
N LYS A 18 -11.25 -6.27 -14.67
CA LYS A 18 -11.33 -5.86 -16.09
C LYS A 18 -11.48 -4.35 -16.28
N HIS A 19 -12.18 -3.67 -15.38
CA HIS A 19 -12.49 -2.24 -15.48
C HIS A 19 -11.82 -1.40 -14.39
N TYR A 20 -10.99 -2.04 -13.55
CA TYR A 20 -10.41 -1.40 -12.37
C TYR A 20 -9.60 -0.15 -12.72
N ASP A 21 -8.78 -0.19 -13.76
CA ASP A 21 -7.94 0.93 -14.17
C ASP A 21 -8.75 2.16 -14.60
N ILE A 22 -9.96 1.94 -15.14
CA ILE A 22 -10.87 3.01 -15.54
C ILE A 22 -11.63 3.52 -14.31
N THR A 23 -12.20 2.61 -13.53
CA THR A 23 -13.01 2.97 -12.37
C THR A 23 -12.17 3.58 -11.24
N SER A 24 -10.92 3.12 -11.07
CA SER A 24 -10.01 3.69 -10.09
C SER A 24 -9.65 5.16 -10.37
N ARG A 25 -9.67 5.61 -11.64
CA ARG A 25 -9.42 7.01 -12.00
C ARG A 25 -10.52 7.96 -11.53
N LEU A 26 -11.73 7.45 -11.34
CA LEU A 26 -12.89 8.22 -10.86
C LEU A 26 -12.95 8.29 -9.33
N TYR A 27 -12.02 7.66 -8.66
CA TYR A 27 -11.99 7.46 -7.22
C TYR A 27 -10.84 8.23 -6.57
N PRO A 28 -10.99 8.84 -5.37
CA PRO A 28 -12.17 8.91 -4.48
C PRO A 28 -13.21 9.94 -4.89
N ALA A 29 -12.88 10.86 -5.78
CA ALA A 29 -13.79 11.89 -6.28
C ALA A 29 -13.34 12.37 -7.66
N PRO A 30 -14.25 12.90 -8.49
CA PRO A 30 -13.89 13.56 -9.74
C PRO A 30 -12.87 14.67 -9.48
N GLY A 31 -11.78 14.69 -10.27
CA GLY A 31 -10.72 15.68 -10.12
C GLY A 31 -9.62 15.32 -9.10
N TYR A 32 -9.73 14.19 -8.39
CA TYR A 32 -8.65 13.75 -7.52
C TYR A 32 -7.42 13.35 -8.35
N PRO A 33 -6.25 13.97 -8.13
CA PRO A 33 -5.06 13.78 -8.96
C PRO A 33 -4.31 12.48 -8.59
N GLN A 34 -4.95 11.32 -8.72
CA GLN A 34 -4.45 10.03 -8.25
C GLN A 34 -3.04 9.73 -8.76
N ARG A 35 -2.76 10.00 -10.06
CA ARG A 35 -1.44 9.76 -10.64
C ARG A 35 -0.36 10.64 -10.00
N ALA A 36 -0.68 11.91 -9.74
CA ALA A 36 0.26 12.83 -9.10
C ALA A 36 0.54 12.39 -7.64
N GLN A 37 -0.47 11.91 -6.92
CA GLN A 37 -0.28 11.41 -5.56
C GLN A 37 0.55 10.12 -5.54
N ARG A 38 0.31 9.18 -6.47
CA ARG A 38 1.18 7.98 -6.62
C ARG A 38 2.63 8.37 -6.93
N LEU A 39 2.83 9.36 -7.79
CA LEU A 39 4.19 9.88 -8.08
C LEU A 39 4.85 10.44 -6.82
N ARG A 40 4.11 11.21 -6.00
CA ARG A 40 4.61 11.71 -4.70
C ARG A 40 4.98 10.57 -3.76
N ALA A 41 4.15 9.52 -3.70
CA ALA A 41 4.43 8.34 -2.88
C ALA A 41 5.70 7.63 -3.34
N VAL A 42 5.88 7.43 -4.65
CA VAL A 42 7.11 6.83 -5.20
C VAL A 42 8.33 7.70 -4.94
N GLN A 43 8.23 9.02 -5.08
CA GLN A 43 9.34 9.95 -4.75
C GLN A 43 9.71 9.89 -3.26
N ALA A 44 8.73 9.74 -2.37
CA ALA A 44 8.96 9.61 -0.93
C ALA A 44 9.74 8.35 -0.54
N LEU A 45 9.78 7.31 -1.39
CA LEU A 45 10.57 6.09 -1.15
C LEU A 45 12.09 6.34 -1.19
N GLY A 46 12.56 7.39 -1.87
CA GLY A 46 13.99 7.68 -2.00
C GLY A 46 14.77 6.60 -2.74
N LEU A 47 14.12 5.87 -3.64
CA LEU A 47 14.72 4.79 -4.44
C LEU A 47 15.80 5.32 -5.40
N ARG A 48 16.73 4.44 -5.72
CA ARG A 48 17.80 4.63 -6.70
C ARG A 48 17.79 3.52 -7.75
N PRO A 49 18.41 3.69 -8.91
CA PRO A 49 18.61 2.60 -9.87
C PRO A 49 19.29 1.38 -9.19
N GLY A 50 18.74 0.20 -9.45
CA GLY A 50 19.21 -1.06 -8.85
C GLY A 50 18.53 -1.47 -7.54
N ASP A 51 17.74 -0.60 -6.92
CA ASP A 51 17.05 -0.91 -5.66
C ASP A 51 15.93 -1.94 -5.83
N THR A 52 15.64 -2.67 -4.74
CA THR A 52 14.48 -3.56 -4.64
C THR A 52 13.35 -2.88 -3.87
N VAL A 53 12.15 -2.92 -4.43
CA VAL A 53 10.91 -2.40 -3.82
C VAL A 53 9.82 -3.45 -3.79
N VAL A 54 9.07 -3.50 -2.69
CA VAL A 54 7.85 -4.30 -2.55
C VAL A 54 6.64 -3.37 -2.65
N ASP A 55 5.71 -3.67 -3.55
CA ASP A 55 4.41 -2.97 -3.71
C ASP A 55 3.31 -3.87 -3.13
N ILE A 56 2.87 -3.56 -1.89
CA ILE A 56 1.87 -4.34 -1.14
C ILE A 56 0.47 -3.95 -1.59
N ALA A 57 -0.35 -4.96 -1.88
CA ALA A 57 -1.65 -4.85 -2.50
C ALA A 57 -1.57 -4.04 -3.81
N CYS A 58 -0.67 -4.48 -4.69
CA CYS A 58 -0.29 -3.80 -5.93
C CYS A 58 -1.42 -3.69 -6.96
N GLY A 59 -2.49 -4.48 -6.80
CA GLY A 59 -3.61 -4.54 -7.72
C GLY A 59 -3.18 -4.86 -9.15
N THR A 60 -3.60 -4.04 -10.08
CA THR A 60 -3.25 -4.16 -11.50
C THR A 60 -1.86 -3.58 -11.86
N GLY A 61 -1.04 -3.25 -10.86
CA GLY A 61 0.31 -2.72 -11.06
C GLY A 61 0.36 -1.25 -11.51
N LEU A 62 -0.56 -0.40 -11.06
CA LEU A 62 -0.59 1.02 -11.43
C LEU A 62 0.65 1.81 -10.97
N ASN A 63 1.38 1.31 -9.97
CA ASN A 63 2.63 1.90 -9.52
C ASN A 63 3.85 1.48 -10.37
N PHE A 64 3.79 0.33 -11.05
CA PHE A 64 4.95 -0.24 -11.74
C PHE A 64 5.61 0.70 -12.75
N PRO A 65 4.86 1.45 -13.60
CA PRO A 65 5.50 2.40 -14.51
C PRO A 65 6.29 3.51 -13.79
N LEU A 66 5.86 3.88 -12.58
CA LEU A 66 6.53 4.91 -11.76
C LEU A 66 7.75 4.33 -11.05
N LEU A 67 7.63 3.11 -10.52
CA LEU A 67 8.70 2.39 -9.85
C LEU A 67 9.81 2.03 -10.84
N GLU A 68 9.44 1.45 -12.00
CA GLU A 68 10.39 1.05 -13.05
C GLU A 68 11.23 2.21 -13.53
N LYS A 69 10.61 3.38 -13.70
CA LYS A 69 11.34 4.60 -14.10
C LYS A 69 12.44 4.99 -13.12
N VAL A 70 12.32 4.61 -11.85
CA VAL A 70 13.29 4.97 -10.80
C VAL A 70 14.31 3.86 -10.58
N VAL A 71 13.85 2.61 -10.42
CA VAL A 71 14.76 1.49 -10.13
C VAL A 71 15.46 0.96 -11.37
N GLY A 72 14.87 1.16 -12.56
CA GLY A 72 15.40 0.72 -13.84
C GLY A 72 15.49 -0.81 -13.96
N PRO A 73 16.01 -1.32 -15.10
CA PRO A 73 16.07 -2.75 -15.38
C PRO A 73 17.02 -3.54 -14.45
N GLY A 74 17.94 -2.86 -13.79
CA GLY A 74 18.82 -3.47 -12.78
C GLY A 74 18.20 -3.55 -11.39
N GLY A 75 17.06 -2.88 -11.14
CA GLY A 75 16.32 -2.97 -9.89
C GLY A 75 15.32 -4.12 -9.89
N ARG A 76 14.57 -4.26 -8.80
CA ARG A 76 13.55 -5.31 -8.66
C ARG A 76 12.25 -4.75 -8.09
N ILE A 77 11.13 -5.10 -8.69
CA ILE A 77 9.79 -4.78 -8.21
C ILE A 77 9.10 -6.09 -7.82
N VAL A 78 8.67 -6.20 -6.57
CA VAL A 78 7.89 -7.32 -6.07
C VAL A 78 6.47 -6.82 -5.82
N GLY A 79 5.53 -7.18 -6.71
CA GLY A 79 4.11 -6.86 -6.54
C GLY A 79 3.41 -7.98 -5.79
N VAL A 80 2.76 -7.63 -4.68
CA VAL A 80 2.00 -8.58 -3.85
C VAL A 80 0.54 -8.20 -3.89
N ASP A 81 -0.35 -9.15 -4.17
CA ASP A 81 -1.80 -8.93 -4.11
C ASP A 81 -2.51 -10.24 -3.75
N LEU A 82 -3.63 -10.11 -3.05
CA LEU A 82 -4.47 -11.24 -2.66
C LEU A 82 -5.18 -11.88 -3.86
N THR A 83 -5.48 -11.08 -4.90
CA THR A 83 -6.40 -11.43 -5.97
C THR A 83 -5.67 -11.83 -7.23
N ASP A 84 -5.86 -13.07 -7.66
CA ASP A 84 -5.32 -13.65 -8.89
C ASP A 84 -5.65 -12.82 -10.15
N ALA A 85 -6.89 -12.36 -10.27
CA ALA A 85 -7.33 -11.54 -11.41
C ALA A 85 -6.65 -10.16 -11.45
N MET A 86 -6.29 -9.58 -10.31
CA MET A 86 -5.50 -8.34 -10.26
C MET A 86 -4.05 -8.62 -10.70
N LEU A 87 -3.44 -9.69 -10.19
CA LEU A 87 -2.09 -10.08 -10.58
C LEU A 87 -1.99 -10.45 -12.06
N ALA A 88 -3.02 -11.08 -12.65
CA ALA A 88 -3.06 -11.33 -14.08
C ALA A 88 -2.96 -10.02 -14.90
N ARG A 89 -3.69 -8.96 -14.48
CA ARG A 89 -3.61 -7.64 -15.14
C ARG A 89 -2.26 -6.96 -14.91
N ALA A 90 -1.68 -7.12 -13.71
CA ALA A 90 -0.33 -6.63 -13.40
C ALA A 90 0.72 -7.33 -14.28
N GLN A 91 0.59 -8.64 -14.49
CA GLN A 91 1.45 -9.43 -15.36
C GLN A 91 1.33 -9.00 -16.83
N ASP A 92 0.10 -8.79 -17.32
CA ASP A 92 -0.13 -8.28 -18.68
C ASP A 92 0.53 -6.92 -18.87
N ARG A 93 0.43 -6.03 -17.87
CA ARG A 93 1.09 -4.73 -17.86
C ARG A 93 2.62 -4.86 -17.93
N ALA A 94 3.21 -5.73 -17.10
CA ALA A 94 4.64 -5.95 -17.10
C ALA A 94 5.14 -6.50 -18.45
N LYS A 95 4.42 -7.50 -19.01
CA LYS A 95 4.73 -8.07 -20.33
C LYS A 95 4.61 -7.05 -21.45
N ALA A 96 3.54 -6.26 -21.48
CA ALA A 96 3.29 -5.24 -22.50
C ALA A 96 4.36 -4.14 -22.52
N ASN A 97 5.05 -3.91 -21.42
CA ASN A 97 6.12 -2.93 -21.30
C ASN A 97 7.54 -3.56 -21.31
N GLY A 98 7.65 -4.89 -21.44
CA GLY A 98 8.94 -5.59 -21.49
C GLY A 98 9.70 -5.61 -20.17
N TRP A 99 9.03 -5.42 -19.02
CA TRP A 99 9.68 -5.44 -17.71
C TRP A 99 9.93 -6.86 -17.22
N SER A 100 11.17 -7.28 -17.24
CA SER A 100 11.61 -8.62 -16.79
C SER A 100 11.95 -8.68 -15.28
N ASN A 101 12.09 -7.52 -14.65
CA ASN A 101 12.46 -7.36 -13.24
C ASN A 101 11.26 -7.21 -12.29
N VAL A 102 10.03 -7.40 -12.78
CA VAL A 102 8.79 -7.45 -11.99
C VAL A 102 8.49 -8.91 -11.61
N SER A 103 8.40 -9.17 -10.33
CA SER A 103 7.94 -10.46 -9.77
C SER A 103 6.59 -10.27 -9.10
N LEU A 104 5.65 -11.20 -9.30
CA LEU A 104 4.31 -11.14 -8.72
C LEU A 104 4.11 -12.29 -7.74
N VAL A 105 3.54 -11.99 -6.58
CA VAL A 105 3.26 -12.95 -5.52
C VAL A 105 1.79 -12.85 -5.14
N GLN A 106 1.07 -13.95 -5.22
CA GLN A 106 -0.29 -14.02 -4.69
C GLN A 106 -0.22 -14.37 -3.20
N ALA A 107 -0.50 -13.38 -2.36
CA ALA A 107 -0.51 -13.54 -0.91
C ALA A 107 -1.45 -12.53 -0.25
N ASP A 108 -1.94 -12.89 0.94
CA ASP A 108 -2.51 -11.92 1.87
C ASP A 108 -1.39 -11.05 2.45
N ALA A 109 -1.62 -9.74 2.48
CA ALA A 109 -0.64 -8.80 3.02
C ALA A 109 -0.28 -9.10 4.49
N GLY A 110 -1.26 -9.54 5.30
CA GLY A 110 -1.06 -9.90 6.70
C GLY A 110 -0.19 -11.14 6.91
N GLY A 111 -0.19 -12.06 5.93
CA GLY A 111 0.61 -13.29 5.96
C GLY A 111 1.81 -13.29 4.99
N PHE A 112 2.14 -12.15 4.39
CA PHE A 112 3.23 -12.06 3.44
C PHE A 112 4.59 -12.05 4.14
N ASP A 113 5.44 -13.01 3.76
CA ASP A 113 6.83 -13.07 4.23
C ASP A 113 7.69 -12.11 3.40
N PHE A 114 7.99 -10.95 3.98
CA PHE A 114 8.78 -9.93 3.31
C PHE A 114 10.22 -10.39 3.09
N PRO A 115 10.77 -10.28 1.87
CA PRO A 115 12.18 -10.58 1.65
C PRO A 115 13.06 -9.63 2.49
N ALA A 116 14.07 -10.17 3.14
CA ALA A 116 14.97 -9.38 3.97
C ALA A 116 15.78 -8.37 3.13
N GLY A 117 16.03 -7.21 3.72
CA GLY A 117 16.94 -6.21 3.14
C GLY A 117 16.35 -5.43 1.96
N VAL A 118 15.02 -5.38 1.80
CA VAL A 118 14.40 -4.54 0.78
C VAL A 118 14.67 -3.06 1.03
N LYS A 119 14.86 -2.30 -0.03
CA LYS A 119 15.14 -0.86 0.06
C LYS A 119 13.90 -0.04 0.34
N ALA A 120 12.76 -0.47 -0.19
CA ALA A 120 11.51 0.25 0.02
C ALA A 120 10.29 -0.67 0.01
N ILE A 121 9.26 -0.24 0.73
CA ILE A 121 7.93 -0.85 0.72
C ILE A 121 6.92 0.25 0.42
N LEU A 122 6.01 -0.02 -0.48
CA LEU A 122 4.93 0.86 -0.90
C LEU A 122 3.58 0.19 -0.73
N SER A 123 2.58 0.91 -0.30
CA SER A 123 1.18 0.54 -0.48
C SER A 123 0.37 1.76 -0.90
N THR A 124 -0.53 1.61 -1.87
CA THR A 124 -1.35 2.73 -2.34
C THR A 124 -2.81 2.33 -2.50
N TYR A 125 -3.69 3.02 -1.76
CA TYR A 125 -5.16 2.87 -1.78
C TYR A 125 -5.65 1.45 -1.47
N ALA A 126 -4.99 0.76 -0.54
CA ALA A 126 -5.29 -0.62 -0.23
C ALA A 126 -5.08 -1.00 1.25
N LEU A 127 -4.05 -0.48 1.92
CA LEU A 127 -3.66 -0.94 3.26
C LEU A 127 -4.75 -0.68 4.31
N THR A 128 -5.55 0.38 4.16
CA THR A 128 -6.69 0.66 5.03
C THR A 128 -7.80 -0.42 4.95
N GLN A 129 -7.78 -1.27 3.93
CA GLN A 129 -8.71 -2.39 3.79
C GLN A 129 -8.20 -3.69 4.43
N VAL A 130 -6.92 -3.74 4.76
CA VAL A 130 -6.30 -4.89 5.45
C VAL A 130 -6.61 -4.79 6.95
N PRO A 131 -7.27 -5.79 7.56
CA PRO A 131 -7.58 -5.77 8.99
C PRO A 131 -6.32 -5.63 9.86
N GLU A 132 -5.28 -6.35 9.52
CA GLU A 132 -4.00 -6.45 10.23
C GLU A 132 -2.98 -5.41 9.71
N CYS A 133 -3.43 -4.21 9.30
CA CYS A 133 -2.57 -3.20 8.67
C CYS A 133 -1.39 -2.75 9.56
N ALA A 134 -1.55 -2.76 10.88
CA ALA A 134 -0.47 -2.43 11.80
C ALA A 134 0.62 -3.50 11.81
N GLU A 135 0.22 -4.78 11.86
CA GLU A 135 1.12 -5.93 11.79
C GLU A 135 1.88 -5.99 10.47
N VAL A 136 1.22 -5.67 9.35
CA VAL A 136 1.87 -5.56 8.03
C VAL A 136 2.98 -4.50 8.05
N ILE A 137 2.72 -3.34 8.68
CA ILE A 137 3.72 -2.29 8.82
C ILE A 137 4.88 -2.78 9.69
N ALA A 138 4.61 -3.42 10.84
CA ALA A 138 5.65 -3.93 11.74
C ALA A 138 6.53 -4.99 11.07
N GLN A 139 5.94 -5.93 10.32
CA GLN A 139 6.67 -6.96 9.58
C GLN A 139 7.52 -6.33 8.47
N GLY A 140 6.93 -5.42 7.69
CA GLY A 140 7.65 -4.71 6.63
C GLY A 140 8.80 -3.86 7.17
N ALA A 141 8.63 -3.17 8.29
CA ALA A 141 9.68 -2.37 8.93
C ALA A 141 10.90 -3.21 9.32
N LYS A 142 10.67 -4.44 9.82
CA LYS A 142 11.75 -5.41 10.14
C LYS A 142 12.48 -5.89 8.90
N ALA A 143 11.81 -6.00 7.77
CA ALA A 143 12.37 -6.47 6.51
C ALA A 143 13.16 -5.40 5.75
N LEU A 144 12.92 -4.12 5.99
CA LEU A 144 13.64 -3.02 5.35
C LEU A 144 15.15 -3.11 5.61
N SER A 145 15.95 -2.78 4.63
CA SER A 145 17.38 -2.50 4.82
C SER A 145 17.57 -1.23 5.67
N GLN A 146 18.74 -1.06 6.27
CA GLN A 146 19.05 0.16 7.02
C GLN A 146 18.86 1.40 6.14
N GLY A 147 18.13 2.40 6.64
CA GLY A 147 17.73 3.58 5.87
C GLY A 147 16.74 3.29 4.73
N GLY A 148 16.21 2.06 4.65
CA GLY A 148 15.09 1.71 3.77
C GLY A 148 13.81 2.40 4.21
N ARG A 149 12.84 2.58 3.31
CA ARG A 149 11.64 3.40 3.58
C ARG A 149 10.34 2.63 3.36
N TRP A 150 9.40 2.85 4.25
CA TRP A 150 7.99 2.46 4.13
C TRP A 150 7.16 3.68 3.74
N VAL A 151 6.34 3.57 2.70
CA VAL A 151 5.44 4.65 2.29
C VAL A 151 4.03 4.09 2.09
N VAL A 152 3.05 4.76 2.69
CA VAL A 152 1.62 4.45 2.56
C VAL A 152 0.91 5.68 2.02
N LEU A 153 0.20 5.52 0.91
CA LEU A 153 -0.72 6.51 0.36
C LEU A 153 -2.12 5.91 0.40
N ASP A 154 -3.03 6.44 1.21
CA ASP A 154 -4.35 5.83 1.35
C ASP A 154 -5.43 6.87 1.70
N LEU A 155 -6.66 6.39 1.81
CA LEU A 155 -7.83 7.20 2.10
C LEU A 155 -8.12 7.25 3.61
N LYS A 156 -8.72 8.34 4.03
CA LYS A 156 -9.21 8.54 5.39
C LYS A 156 -10.47 9.42 5.39
N VAL A 157 -11.17 9.43 6.49
CA VAL A 157 -12.21 10.43 6.72
C VAL A 157 -11.58 11.64 7.42
N PRO A 158 -11.83 12.87 6.95
CA PRO A 158 -11.37 14.08 7.64
C PRO A 158 -11.91 14.15 9.07
N GLY A 159 -11.06 14.53 10.03
CA GLY A 159 -11.36 14.44 11.46
C GLY A 159 -12.59 15.23 11.94
N ASN A 160 -12.96 16.29 11.21
CA ASN A 160 -14.10 17.17 11.54
C ASN A 160 -15.34 16.89 10.67
N THR A 161 -15.40 15.72 9.99
CA THR A 161 -16.54 15.41 9.13
C THR A 161 -17.70 14.86 9.96
N PRO A 162 -18.87 15.53 9.97
CA PRO A 162 -20.08 14.96 10.57
C PRO A 162 -20.40 13.58 10.00
N GLY A 163 -20.84 12.64 10.82
CA GLY A 163 -21.06 11.24 10.42
C GLY A 163 -21.94 11.07 9.17
N TRP A 164 -23.00 11.88 9.05
CA TRP A 164 -23.89 11.86 7.87
C TRP A 164 -23.18 12.30 6.58
N LEU A 165 -22.26 13.25 6.67
CA LEU A 165 -21.47 13.73 5.53
C LEU A 165 -20.37 12.73 5.15
N ALA A 166 -19.78 12.06 6.15
CA ALA A 166 -18.87 10.94 5.92
C ALA A 166 -19.56 9.81 5.14
N GLN A 167 -20.80 9.46 5.50
CA GLN A 167 -21.61 8.44 4.81
C GLN A 167 -21.93 8.84 3.36
N LEU A 168 -22.21 10.11 3.08
CA LEU A 168 -22.42 10.60 1.72
C LEU A 168 -21.13 10.56 0.88
N GLY A 169 -20.01 11.01 1.44
CA GLY A 169 -18.70 10.99 0.77
C GLY A 169 -18.20 9.58 0.49
N THR A 170 -18.55 8.62 1.34
CA THR A 170 -18.17 7.21 1.17
C THR A 170 -19.09 6.42 0.24
N ALA A 171 -20.17 7.00 -0.26
CA ALA A 171 -21.07 6.33 -1.22
C ALA A 171 -20.32 5.86 -2.50
N THR A 172 -19.29 6.59 -2.92
CA THR A 172 -18.41 6.21 -4.03
C THR A 172 -17.47 5.05 -3.67
N VAL A 173 -17.23 4.81 -2.36
CA VAL A 173 -16.35 3.75 -1.83
C VAL A 173 -17.09 2.45 -1.59
N ARG A 174 -18.42 2.51 -1.40
CA ARG A 174 -19.30 1.36 -1.13
C ARG A 174 -19.05 0.11 -1.97
N PRO A 175 -18.66 0.20 -3.23
CA PRO A 175 -18.38 -1.01 -3.99
C PRO A 175 -17.12 -1.77 -3.52
N PHE A 176 -16.26 -1.20 -2.69
CA PHE A 176 -14.92 -1.73 -2.40
C PHE A 176 -14.73 -2.21 -0.95
N ALA A 177 -15.62 -1.82 -0.02
CA ALA A 177 -15.52 -2.22 1.38
C ALA A 177 -16.90 -2.19 2.07
N SER A 178 -17.02 -2.92 3.16
CA SER A 178 -18.02 -2.68 4.20
C SER A 178 -17.69 -1.35 4.88
N ILE A 179 -18.31 -0.28 4.41
CA ILE A 179 -17.95 1.10 4.81
C ILE A 179 -18.17 1.32 6.30
N ASP A 180 -19.23 0.77 6.85
CA ASP A 180 -19.54 0.96 8.26
C ASP A 180 -18.45 0.32 9.15
N GLU A 181 -17.95 -0.86 8.78
CA GLU A 181 -16.84 -1.53 9.44
C GLU A 181 -15.53 -0.73 9.28
N TRP A 182 -15.23 -0.24 8.08
CA TRP A 182 -14.06 0.57 7.80
C TRP A 182 -14.08 1.90 8.58
N LEU A 183 -15.26 2.56 8.69
CA LEU A 183 -15.45 3.78 9.47
C LEU A 183 -15.28 3.53 10.98
N MET A 184 -15.83 2.44 11.50
CA MET A 184 -15.69 2.07 12.92
C MET A 184 -14.26 1.69 13.27
N ARG A 185 -13.58 0.97 12.40
CA ARG A 185 -12.21 0.47 12.60
C ARG A 185 -11.16 1.58 12.54
N ARG A 186 -11.44 2.68 11.81
CA ARG A 186 -10.54 3.82 11.61
C ARG A 186 -9.10 3.40 11.26
N PRO A 187 -8.88 2.59 10.22
CA PRO A 187 -7.59 1.95 9.95
C PRO A 187 -6.45 2.96 9.72
N TRP A 188 -6.73 4.18 9.29
CA TRP A 188 -5.73 5.24 9.16
C TRP A 188 -5.09 5.65 10.50
N GLU A 189 -5.79 5.47 11.63
CA GLU A 189 -5.22 5.72 12.96
C GLU A 189 -4.26 4.61 13.36
N ALA A 190 -4.64 3.35 13.12
CA ALA A 190 -3.77 2.20 13.34
C ALA A 190 -2.49 2.27 12.47
N ILE A 191 -2.65 2.64 11.18
CA ILE A 191 -1.51 2.86 10.27
C ILE A 191 -0.61 3.98 10.82
N ARG A 192 -1.18 5.11 11.23
CA ARG A 192 -0.41 6.23 11.79
C ARG A 192 0.35 5.83 13.03
N ALA A 193 -0.29 5.11 13.96
CA ALA A 193 0.35 4.62 15.18
C ALA A 193 1.51 3.67 14.86
N ALA A 194 1.28 2.65 14.01
CA ALA A 194 2.31 1.69 13.62
C ALA A 194 3.50 2.35 12.91
N MET A 195 3.25 3.32 12.01
CA MET A 195 4.33 4.07 11.35
C MET A 195 5.19 4.85 12.36
N HIS A 196 4.57 5.38 13.42
CA HIS A 196 5.31 6.08 14.49
C HIS A 196 6.07 5.13 15.44
N GLU A 197 5.53 3.94 15.66
CA GLU A 197 6.14 2.95 16.58
C GLU A 197 7.30 2.21 15.93
N GLU A 198 7.14 1.82 14.65
CA GLU A 198 8.05 0.89 13.99
C GLU A 198 9.15 1.58 13.16
N LEU A 199 9.00 2.87 12.84
CA LEU A 199 9.90 3.57 11.93
C LEU A 199 10.47 4.85 12.55
N ALA A 200 11.70 5.17 12.16
CA ALA A 200 12.33 6.45 12.44
C ALA A 200 11.82 7.52 11.47
N ASP A 201 11.88 8.78 11.91
CA ASP A 201 11.49 9.96 11.12
C ASP A 201 10.09 9.82 10.46
N PRO A 202 9.07 9.37 11.22
CA PRO A 202 7.74 9.19 10.67
C PRO A 202 7.14 10.53 10.28
N SER A 203 6.56 10.59 9.08
CA SER A 203 5.87 11.76 8.56
C SER A 203 4.44 11.42 8.16
N TRP A 204 3.55 12.40 8.31
CA TRP A 204 2.15 12.29 7.95
C TRP A 204 1.69 13.57 7.27
N THR A 205 1.24 13.45 6.01
CA THR A 205 0.72 14.57 5.23
C THR A 205 -0.70 14.28 4.81
N GLU A 206 -1.62 15.15 5.18
CA GLU A 206 -3.00 15.08 4.69
C GLU A 206 -3.09 15.65 3.28
N LEU A 207 -3.87 15.00 2.45
CA LEU A 207 -4.03 15.29 1.04
C LEU A 207 -5.51 15.52 0.73
N PHE A 208 -5.78 16.33 -0.30
CA PHE A 208 -7.10 16.55 -0.85
C PHE A 208 -8.17 16.80 0.24
N PHE A 209 -8.04 17.92 0.93
CA PHE A 209 -8.95 18.32 2.02
C PHE A 209 -9.08 17.29 3.16
N GLY A 210 -8.02 16.54 3.41
CA GLY A 210 -8.00 15.52 4.48
C GLY A 210 -8.71 14.21 4.17
N THR A 211 -9.10 13.96 2.91
CA THR A 211 -9.74 12.69 2.49
C THR A 211 -8.74 11.60 2.14
N ALA A 212 -7.47 11.94 2.03
CA ALA A 212 -6.36 11.02 1.81
C ALA A 212 -5.17 11.41 2.67
N PHE A 213 -4.20 10.51 2.81
CA PHE A 213 -2.95 10.77 3.50
C PHE A 213 -1.77 10.12 2.79
N LEU A 214 -0.61 10.71 2.97
CA LEU A 214 0.69 10.14 2.65
C LEU A 214 1.47 10.00 3.96
N ALA A 215 1.76 8.77 4.35
CA ALA A 215 2.62 8.46 5.48
C ALA A 215 3.95 7.90 4.98
N ALA A 216 5.05 8.28 5.60
CA ALA A 216 6.38 7.75 5.28
C ALA A 216 7.23 7.69 6.55
N GLY A 217 8.14 6.71 6.59
CA GLY A 217 9.14 6.58 7.63
C GLY A 217 10.30 5.73 7.13
N SER A 218 11.41 5.73 7.85
CA SER A 218 12.62 4.99 7.50
C SER A 218 12.96 3.95 8.56
N ARG A 219 13.63 2.87 8.16
CA ARG A 219 14.28 2.01 9.16
C ARG A 219 15.44 2.77 9.77
N GLY A 220 15.37 3.03 11.08
CA GLY A 220 16.41 3.69 11.83
C GLY A 220 17.73 2.91 11.80
N PRO A 221 18.85 3.54 12.22
CA PRO A 221 20.07 2.81 12.48
C PRO A 221 19.76 1.73 13.51
N GLY A 222 20.11 0.47 13.18
CA GLY A 222 19.88 -0.65 14.09
C GLY A 222 20.46 -0.32 15.46
N THR A 223 19.68 -0.48 16.52
CA THR A 223 20.24 -0.62 17.85
C THR A 223 21.15 -1.83 17.76
N PHE A 224 22.46 -1.62 17.88
CA PHE A 224 23.39 -2.70 18.11
C PHE A 224 22.85 -3.51 19.30
N ASP A 225 22.40 -4.72 19.04
CA ASP A 225 22.23 -5.69 20.09
C ASP A 225 23.63 -5.90 20.70
N ALA A 226 23.95 -5.12 21.71
CA ALA A 226 25.17 -5.34 22.48
C ALA A 226 25.06 -6.77 23.01
N PRO A 227 26.06 -7.64 22.77
CA PRO A 227 26.02 -8.99 23.28
C PRO A 227 25.80 -8.89 24.80
N ARG A 228 24.72 -9.51 25.31
CA ARG A 228 24.50 -9.64 26.75
C ARG A 228 25.75 -10.31 27.28
N ARG A 229 26.59 -9.53 27.96
CA ARG A 229 27.72 -10.06 28.74
C ARG A 229 27.10 -10.98 29.78
N GLY A 230 27.30 -12.27 29.55
CA GLY A 230 26.96 -13.31 30.54
C GLY A 230 27.61 -13.00 31.87
N ALA A 231 26.81 -13.05 32.88
CA ALA A 231 27.27 -13.20 34.26
C ALA A 231 27.37 -14.69 34.57
#